data_6e696b712f0d40e4decb72d35e31dc2d
#
_entry.id   6e696b712f0d40e4decb72d35e31dc2d
#
_cell.length_a   1.000
_cell.length_b   1.000
_cell.length_c   1.000
_cell.angle_alpha   90.00
_cell.angle_beta   90.00
_cell.angle_gamma   90.00
#
_symmetry.space_group_name_H-M   'P 1'
#
loop_
_entity.id
_entity.type
_entity.pdbx_description
1 polymer ?
#
loop_
_entity_poly.entity_id
_entity_poly.type
_entity_poly.pdbx_seq_one_letter_code
_entity_poly.pdbx_strand_id
1 'polypeptide(L)'
;MKAIKILCAAALMAATAAVSGAQNMYDAINISRNEYYGTARTMALGNAVTAIGGDVGSFGINPAGSAVANYNQLVITPGISVSVVGASYSPSGESGFGPEYGYDRTRMTLPNFGATAVLYTGRSRGLKSFTFGLISNQTAQYNYYADAYGQTSLSSKAAEFAAAAAGLDESMLVGNSAYDNGISWDIISAYQSGMFGSYGKGSNYVGVTETIDESGAWHYVPGPLAQHSAVQKWGSKNDVIVNFGMNFSDKVFFGINVGFPYATYGYSESFYESSVNPEQFPIIYNLDDGSQVETYFLSSSFSNRYIADMSGIYAKIGVIVTPFEGLRLGAAIQTPAMYTITEHWQYSATTSFADDYFSGYANSPEGEYSYNLMTPYSANFGVAWTFGDRAFVSVDYELTDYSVMRYHELHPGGAPMNDIFFDVNETNRHFAGVAHNLRIGAELRLTPGFSLRAGYGVATSPVRHWTNNMGDDVTADDFLAEYEDYYLSGLKYLVDSRYYGDRTRSLSFGVGFSSRGSFFADLGAVLTSYPDSVFMPYYDYDNFDAEGNPVNAASPRILNRSKLWNVALTIGWRF
;
A
#
# COMPACT_ATOMS: atom_id res chain seq x y z
N MET A 1 -6.57 27.05 -29.77
CA MET A 1 -7.26 26.72 -28.51
C MET A 1 -6.90 25.32 -27.99
N LYS A 2 -6.73 24.28 -28.85
CA LYS A 2 -6.26 22.95 -28.39
C LYS A 2 -4.81 22.94 -27.88
N ALA A 3 -3.89 23.66 -28.53
CA ALA A 3 -2.49 23.77 -28.10
C ALA A 3 -2.31 24.46 -26.73
N ILE A 4 -3.20 25.37 -26.36
CA ILE A 4 -3.17 26.03 -25.04
C ILE A 4 -3.64 25.07 -23.94
N LYS A 5 -4.59 24.16 -24.24
CA LYS A 5 -5.04 23.13 -23.30
C LYS A 5 -3.96 22.09 -23.02
N ILE A 6 -3.16 21.72 -24.01
CA ILE A 6 -2.02 20.80 -23.87
C ILE A 6 -0.90 21.46 -23.05
N LEU A 7 -0.62 22.76 -23.28
CA LEU A 7 0.34 23.50 -22.45
C LEU A 7 -0.12 23.67 -20.99
N CYS A 8 -1.41 23.85 -20.76
CA CYS A 8 -1.95 23.94 -19.39
C CYS A 8 -1.94 22.58 -18.68
N ALA A 9 -2.21 21.48 -19.38
CA ALA A 9 -2.11 20.12 -18.81
C ALA A 9 -0.64 19.75 -18.49
N ALA A 10 0.30 20.07 -19.37
CA ALA A 10 1.73 19.88 -19.11
C ALA A 10 2.25 20.78 -17.98
N ALA A 11 1.75 22.01 -17.86
CA ALA A 11 2.11 22.91 -16.77
C ALA A 11 1.49 22.50 -15.42
N LEU A 12 0.29 21.88 -15.43
CA LEU A 12 -0.30 21.31 -14.20
C LEU A 12 0.46 20.02 -13.78
N MET A 13 0.83 19.15 -14.73
CA MET A 13 1.67 17.98 -14.42
C MET A 13 3.06 18.40 -13.91
N ALA A 14 3.65 19.46 -14.43
CA ALA A 14 4.92 20.00 -13.94
C ALA A 14 4.80 20.63 -12.54
N ALA A 15 3.65 21.21 -12.18
CA ALA A 15 3.42 21.78 -10.86
C ALA A 15 3.17 20.72 -9.78
N THR A 16 2.62 19.55 -10.14
CA THR A 16 2.47 18.40 -9.23
C THR A 16 3.74 17.55 -9.14
N ALA A 17 4.63 17.62 -10.15
CA ALA A 17 5.90 16.91 -10.17
C ALA A 17 6.93 17.41 -9.14
N ALA A 18 6.73 18.62 -8.57
CA ALA A 18 7.63 19.17 -7.55
C ALA A 18 7.57 18.45 -6.18
N VAL A 19 6.62 17.51 -6.00
CA VAL A 19 6.49 16.65 -4.81
C VAL A 19 6.28 15.20 -5.27
N SER A 20 7.22 14.65 -6.02
CA SER A 20 7.20 13.22 -6.38
C SER A 20 7.71 12.34 -5.24
N GLY A 21 7.20 12.59 -4.04
CA GLY A 21 7.19 11.62 -2.97
C GLY A 21 5.95 10.72 -3.13
N ALA A 22 5.94 9.55 -2.51
CA ALA A 22 4.85 8.58 -2.59
C ALA A 22 3.55 9.04 -1.87
N GLN A 23 3.23 10.32 -1.87
CA GLN A 23 2.09 10.91 -1.18
C GLN A 23 0.84 10.86 -2.06
N ASN A 24 0.29 9.68 -2.19
CA ASN A 24 -0.95 9.47 -2.93
C ASN A 24 -2.01 8.76 -2.06
N MET A 25 -3.23 8.64 -2.58
CA MET A 25 -4.34 7.99 -1.89
C MET A 25 -4.04 6.52 -1.54
N TYR A 26 -3.37 5.78 -2.42
CA TYR A 26 -3.07 4.36 -2.18
C TYR A 26 -2.04 4.16 -1.07
N ASP A 27 -1.06 5.06 -0.95
CA ASP A 27 -0.09 5.04 0.14
C ASP A 27 -0.77 5.41 1.46
N ALA A 28 -1.65 6.43 1.48
CA ALA A 28 -2.47 6.75 2.64
C ALA A 28 -3.31 5.55 3.11
N ILE A 29 -3.94 4.81 2.17
CA ILE A 29 -4.69 3.58 2.46
C ILE A 29 -3.77 2.49 3.03
N ASN A 30 -2.62 2.25 2.39
CA ASN A 30 -1.67 1.21 2.82
C ASN A 30 -1.11 1.47 4.22
N ILE A 31 -0.77 2.71 4.54
CA ILE A 31 -0.29 3.13 5.87
C ILE A 31 -1.41 3.02 6.90
N SER A 32 -2.62 3.48 6.55
CA SER A 32 -3.77 3.52 7.46
C SER A 32 -4.37 2.13 7.74
N ARG A 33 -4.23 1.19 6.81
CA ARG A 33 -4.83 -0.14 6.90
C ARG A 33 -4.28 -0.92 8.08
N ASN A 34 -5.17 -1.56 8.83
CA ASN A 34 -4.84 -2.47 9.90
C ASN A 34 -5.23 -3.90 9.54
N GLU A 35 -4.24 -4.79 9.60
CA GLU A 35 -4.39 -6.23 9.58
C GLU A 35 -4.00 -6.73 10.98
N TYR A 36 -4.91 -7.33 11.71
CA TYR A 36 -4.61 -7.71 13.08
C TYR A 36 -3.80 -9.00 13.15
N TYR A 37 -2.53 -8.90 13.53
CA TYR A 37 -1.66 -10.01 13.88
C TYR A 37 -1.49 -10.02 15.39
N GLY A 38 -2.31 -10.78 16.08
CA GLY A 38 -2.27 -10.90 17.53
C GLY A 38 -1.59 -12.20 17.96
N THR A 39 -2.17 -12.86 18.97
CA THR A 39 -1.77 -14.22 19.36
C THR A 39 -2.25 -15.24 18.31
N ALA A 40 -1.64 -16.43 18.31
CA ALA A 40 -2.07 -17.53 17.45
C ALA A 40 -3.56 -17.89 17.67
N ARG A 41 -4.06 -17.69 18.89
CA ARG A 41 -5.48 -17.90 19.23
C ARG A 41 -6.38 -16.89 18.51
N THR A 42 -6.07 -15.58 18.58
CA THR A 42 -6.90 -14.55 17.92
C THR A 42 -6.82 -14.68 16.42
N MET A 43 -5.64 -14.96 15.88
CA MET A 43 -5.45 -15.21 14.45
C MET A 43 -6.28 -16.41 13.96
N ALA A 44 -6.26 -17.53 14.70
CA ALA A 44 -7.01 -18.73 14.36
C ALA A 44 -8.55 -18.53 14.42
N LEU A 45 -9.02 -17.54 15.19
CA LEU A 45 -10.43 -17.12 15.26
C LEU A 45 -10.81 -16.09 14.18
N GLY A 46 -9.93 -15.84 13.19
CA GLY A 46 -10.13 -14.80 12.19
C GLY A 46 -10.22 -13.40 12.80
N ASN A 47 -9.65 -13.20 14.00
CA ASN A 47 -9.74 -11.97 14.79
C ASN A 47 -11.17 -11.54 15.16
N ALA A 48 -12.13 -12.47 15.18
CA ALA A 48 -13.52 -12.23 15.64
C ALA A 48 -13.57 -12.28 17.17
N VAL A 49 -12.99 -11.30 17.85
CA VAL A 49 -12.77 -11.31 19.31
C VAL A 49 -13.26 -10.05 20.02
N THR A 50 -13.98 -9.16 19.33
CA THR A 50 -14.49 -7.88 19.88
C THR A 50 -15.37 -8.08 21.12
N ALA A 51 -16.16 -9.18 21.16
CA ALA A 51 -17.02 -9.51 22.32
C ALA A 51 -16.41 -10.57 23.25
N ILE A 52 -15.36 -11.26 22.85
CA ILE A 52 -14.79 -12.39 23.62
C ILE A 52 -13.82 -11.90 24.69
N GLY A 53 -12.79 -11.18 24.32
CA GLY A 53 -11.74 -10.72 25.24
C GLY A 53 -10.91 -11.82 25.90
N GLY A 54 -10.18 -11.47 26.96
CA GLY A 54 -9.42 -12.40 27.80
C GLY A 54 -8.09 -12.88 27.22
N ASP A 55 -7.78 -12.57 25.98
CA ASP A 55 -6.54 -12.88 25.29
C ASP A 55 -5.78 -11.60 24.96
N VAL A 56 -4.46 -11.56 25.18
CA VAL A 56 -3.62 -10.38 24.98
C VAL A 56 -3.74 -9.82 23.55
N GLY A 57 -3.84 -10.70 22.55
CA GLY A 57 -4.01 -10.28 21.14
C GLY A 57 -5.34 -9.56 20.87
N SER A 58 -6.37 -9.79 21.70
CA SER A 58 -7.68 -9.15 21.53
C SER A 58 -7.73 -7.69 21.97
N PHE A 59 -6.76 -7.23 22.80
CA PHE A 59 -6.81 -5.89 23.40
C PHE A 59 -6.60 -4.78 22.37
N GLY A 60 -5.86 -5.05 21.29
CA GLY A 60 -5.74 -4.13 20.15
C GLY A 60 -7.06 -3.96 19.38
N ILE A 61 -7.94 -4.97 19.40
CA ILE A 61 -9.25 -4.93 18.75
C ILE A 61 -10.29 -4.27 19.66
N ASN A 62 -10.41 -4.77 20.91
CA ASN A 62 -11.28 -4.17 21.93
C ASN A 62 -10.53 -4.06 23.28
N PRO A 63 -10.23 -2.84 23.74
CA PRO A 63 -9.54 -2.61 25.02
C PRO A 63 -10.19 -3.28 26.23
N ALA A 64 -11.52 -3.39 26.23
CA ALA A 64 -12.26 -4.04 27.32
C ALA A 64 -11.96 -5.53 27.46
N GLY A 65 -11.33 -6.14 26.44
CA GLY A 65 -10.89 -7.53 26.47
C GLY A 65 -9.92 -7.83 27.60
N SER A 66 -9.14 -6.86 28.03
CA SER A 66 -8.22 -7.00 29.17
C SER A 66 -8.95 -7.19 30.51
N ALA A 67 -10.08 -6.51 30.68
CA ALA A 67 -10.88 -6.61 31.90
C ALA A 67 -11.64 -7.94 32.04
N VAL A 68 -11.75 -8.72 30.95
CA VAL A 68 -12.29 -10.09 30.95
C VAL A 68 -11.28 -11.09 31.51
N ALA A 69 -9.98 -10.80 31.37
CA ALA A 69 -8.93 -11.62 31.96
C ALA A 69 -8.96 -11.56 33.48
N ASN A 70 -8.90 -12.71 34.13
CA ASN A 70 -8.92 -12.83 35.59
C ASN A 70 -7.60 -13.42 36.14
N TYR A 71 -6.51 -13.21 35.41
CA TYR A 71 -5.16 -13.69 35.76
C TYR A 71 -4.12 -12.78 35.12
N ASN A 72 -2.96 -12.73 35.77
CA ASN A 72 -1.76 -12.15 35.14
C ASN A 72 -1.29 -13.06 34.02
N GLN A 73 -0.74 -12.51 32.97
CA GLN A 73 -0.20 -13.32 31.88
C GLN A 73 1.00 -12.65 31.21
N LEU A 74 1.90 -13.49 30.72
CA LEU A 74 3.01 -13.11 29.86
C LEU A 74 2.94 -13.97 28.60
N VAL A 75 3.04 -13.33 27.45
CA VAL A 75 2.81 -13.98 26.14
C VAL A 75 3.86 -13.53 25.15
N ILE A 76 4.35 -14.46 24.33
CA ILE A 76 5.17 -14.19 23.15
C ILE A 76 4.66 -15.02 21.99
N THR A 77 4.61 -14.43 20.80
CA THR A 77 4.10 -15.08 19.60
C THR A 77 5.07 -14.88 18.44
N PRO A 78 6.10 -15.75 18.27
CA PRO A 78 6.85 -15.84 17.03
C PRO A 78 5.99 -16.39 15.90
N GLY A 79 6.31 -16.01 14.65
CA GLY A 79 5.60 -16.47 13.48
C GLY A 79 6.45 -16.49 12.21
N ILE A 80 5.88 -17.05 11.16
CA ILE A 80 6.43 -17.09 9.81
C ILE A 80 5.36 -16.56 8.86
N SER A 81 5.76 -15.67 7.98
CA SER A 81 4.93 -15.13 6.89
C SER A 81 5.49 -15.57 5.55
N VAL A 82 4.63 -16.15 4.69
CA VAL A 82 4.97 -16.55 3.32
C VAL A 82 4.03 -15.81 2.37
N SER A 83 4.60 -14.89 1.61
CA SER A 83 3.90 -14.19 0.52
C SER A 83 4.08 -15.00 -0.76
N VAL A 84 2.99 -15.24 -1.49
CA VAL A 84 2.99 -15.90 -2.80
C VAL A 84 2.32 -14.95 -3.78
N VAL A 85 3.06 -14.53 -4.81
CA VAL A 85 2.57 -13.60 -5.84
C VAL A 85 2.74 -14.23 -7.19
N GLY A 86 1.66 -14.30 -7.99
CA GLY A 86 1.68 -14.63 -9.40
C GLY A 86 1.58 -13.35 -10.22
N ALA A 87 2.49 -13.14 -11.16
CA ALA A 87 2.50 -12.00 -12.07
C ALA A 87 2.39 -12.45 -13.53
N SER A 88 1.52 -11.79 -14.30
CA SER A 88 1.31 -12.06 -15.73
C SER A 88 1.40 -10.75 -16.50
N TYR A 89 2.15 -10.75 -17.60
CA TYR A 89 2.39 -9.59 -18.44
C TYR A 89 1.42 -9.55 -19.64
N SER A 90 0.96 -8.35 -20.01
CA SER A 90 0.24 -8.07 -21.26
C SER A 90 0.86 -6.86 -21.95
N PRO A 91 1.21 -6.94 -23.24
CA PRO A 91 1.89 -5.84 -23.95
C PRO A 91 1.05 -4.59 -24.16
N SER A 92 -0.27 -4.70 -24.24
CA SER A 92 -1.18 -3.60 -24.55
C SER A 92 -2.33 -3.42 -23.55
N GLY A 93 -2.46 -4.30 -22.57
CA GLY A 93 -3.56 -4.24 -21.60
C GLY A 93 -4.93 -4.69 -22.11
N GLU A 94 -5.08 -5.01 -23.39
CA GLU A 94 -6.41 -5.21 -23.99
C GLU A 94 -6.93 -6.62 -23.85
N SER A 95 -6.46 -7.59 -23.48
CA SER A 95 -6.98 -8.95 -23.36
C SER A 95 -5.94 -10.04 -23.66
N GLY A 96 -5.70 -10.82 -22.68
CA GLY A 96 -4.82 -11.95 -22.79
C GLY A 96 -3.48 -11.69 -22.11
N PHE A 97 -3.50 -11.74 -20.77
CA PHE A 97 -2.26 -11.84 -20.01
C PHE A 97 -1.53 -13.11 -20.39
N GLY A 98 -0.20 -13.00 -20.53
CA GLY A 98 0.69 -14.11 -20.80
C GLY A 98 0.76 -15.12 -19.64
N PRO A 99 1.75 -16.02 -19.65
CA PRO A 99 1.95 -16.98 -18.57
C PRO A 99 2.12 -16.30 -17.21
N GLU A 100 1.55 -16.91 -16.18
CA GLU A 100 1.74 -16.48 -14.80
C GLU A 100 3.06 -17.03 -14.25
N TYR A 101 3.91 -16.15 -13.75
CA TYR A 101 5.14 -16.48 -13.04
C TYR A 101 4.91 -16.29 -11.54
N GLY A 102 5.12 -17.35 -10.77
CA GLY A 102 4.88 -17.36 -9.32
C GLY A 102 6.19 -17.16 -8.55
N TYR A 103 6.15 -16.28 -7.55
CA TYR A 103 7.25 -16.03 -6.62
C TYR A 103 6.76 -16.16 -5.19
N ASP A 104 7.58 -16.76 -4.34
CA ASP A 104 7.33 -16.81 -2.92
C ASP A 104 8.43 -16.13 -2.12
N ARG A 105 8.04 -15.53 -1.00
CA ARG A 105 8.95 -14.86 -0.09
C ARG A 105 8.59 -15.18 1.35
N THR A 106 9.52 -15.81 2.07
CA THR A 106 9.34 -16.20 3.47
C THR A 106 10.06 -15.22 4.40
N ARG A 107 9.39 -14.84 5.50
CA ARG A 107 9.95 -13.99 6.56
C ARG A 107 9.57 -14.51 7.94
N MET A 108 10.50 -14.37 8.90
CA MET A 108 10.20 -14.51 10.32
C MET A 108 9.56 -13.23 10.83
N THR A 109 8.58 -13.38 11.73
CA THR A 109 7.79 -12.27 12.29
C THR A 109 7.62 -12.43 13.80
N LEU A 110 7.25 -11.35 14.47
CA LEU A 110 6.85 -11.34 15.88
C LEU A 110 5.45 -10.69 16.00
N PRO A 111 4.38 -11.44 15.65
CA PRO A 111 3.01 -10.93 15.64
C PRO A 111 2.54 -10.30 16.95
N ASN A 112 2.97 -10.84 18.10
CA ASN A 112 2.55 -10.33 19.39
C ASN A 112 3.60 -10.59 20.48
N PHE A 113 3.71 -9.64 21.37
CA PHE A 113 4.32 -9.77 22.68
C PHE A 113 3.49 -8.97 23.68
N GLY A 114 3.23 -9.51 24.88
CA GLY A 114 2.47 -8.75 25.86
C GLY A 114 2.47 -9.33 27.25
N ALA A 115 2.25 -8.43 28.20
CA ALA A 115 2.09 -8.75 29.60
C ALA A 115 0.88 -8.02 30.18
N THR A 116 0.18 -8.67 31.13
CA THR A 116 -0.91 -8.08 31.88
C THR A 116 -0.81 -8.33 33.36
N ALA A 117 -1.26 -7.37 34.14
CA ALA A 117 -1.40 -7.46 35.59
C ALA A 117 -2.81 -7.12 36.03
N VAL A 118 -3.41 -7.97 36.85
CA VAL A 118 -4.79 -7.81 37.34
C VAL A 118 -4.76 -7.48 38.83
N LEU A 119 -5.42 -6.41 39.23
CA LEU A 119 -5.57 -5.95 40.61
C LEU A 119 -7.01 -6.12 41.05
N TYR A 120 -7.24 -6.98 42.04
CA TYR A 120 -8.57 -7.22 42.59
C TYR A 120 -8.89 -6.24 43.71
N THR A 121 -10.13 -5.73 43.70
CA THR A 121 -10.61 -4.84 44.79
C THR A 121 -11.14 -5.58 46.01
N GLY A 122 -11.26 -6.91 45.92
CA GLY A 122 -11.86 -7.73 46.99
C GLY A 122 -13.40 -7.65 47.03
N ARG A 123 -14.05 -6.89 46.12
CA ARG A 123 -15.50 -6.74 46.11
C ARG A 123 -16.16 -7.84 45.28
N SER A 124 -17.31 -8.34 45.74
CA SER A 124 -18.13 -9.32 45.01
C SER A 124 -19.07 -8.65 43.99
N ARG A 125 -19.38 -7.36 44.14
CA ARG A 125 -20.23 -6.55 43.27
C ARG A 125 -19.64 -5.17 43.03
N GLY A 126 -20.06 -4.52 41.94
CA GLY A 126 -19.51 -3.26 41.49
C GLY A 126 -18.14 -3.46 40.82
N LEU A 127 -17.22 -2.57 41.06
CA LEU A 127 -15.85 -2.65 40.50
C LEU A 127 -15.07 -3.78 41.20
N LYS A 128 -14.83 -4.89 40.46
CA LYS A 128 -14.18 -6.11 40.96
C LYS A 128 -12.66 -6.11 40.75
N SER A 129 -12.23 -5.63 39.59
CA SER A 129 -10.82 -5.62 39.25
C SER A 129 -10.45 -4.50 38.26
N PHE A 130 -9.18 -4.13 38.32
CA PHE A 130 -8.48 -3.36 37.29
C PHE A 130 -7.48 -4.25 36.58
N THR A 131 -7.26 -4.00 35.29
CA THR A 131 -6.21 -4.68 34.52
C THR A 131 -5.33 -3.64 33.85
N PHE A 132 -4.03 -3.83 33.94
CA PHE A 132 -3.02 -3.08 33.18
C PHE A 132 -2.37 -4.01 32.19
N GLY A 133 -2.16 -3.52 30.97
CA GLY A 133 -1.52 -4.27 29.90
C GLY A 133 -0.47 -3.43 29.18
N LEU A 134 0.65 -4.06 28.85
CA LEU A 134 1.63 -3.55 27.90
C LEU A 134 1.76 -4.59 26.78
N ILE A 135 1.42 -4.21 25.57
CA ILE A 135 1.28 -5.12 24.45
C ILE A 135 1.96 -4.52 23.23
N SER A 136 2.64 -5.35 22.46
CA SER A 136 3.05 -5.04 21.09
C SER A 136 2.32 -5.98 20.14
N ASN A 137 1.53 -5.42 19.23
CA ASN A 137 0.84 -6.15 18.18
C ASN A 137 1.35 -5.69 16.81
N GLN A 138 1.65 -6.62 15.94
CA GLN A 138 1.85 -6.30 14.52
C GLN A 138 0.49 -6.01 13.87
N THR A 139 0.40 -4.93 13.09
CA THR A 139 -0.84 -4.45 12.46
C THR A 139 -0.75 -4.31 10.95
N ALA A 140 0.44 -4.49 10.35
CA ALA A 140 0.60 -4.73 8.93
C ALA A 140 1.92 -5.42 8.61
N GLN A 141 1.96 -6.10 7.46
CA GLN A 141 3.17 -6.66 6.85
C GLN A 141 3.24 -6.22 5.39
N TYR A 142 4.42 -5.76 4.99
CA TYR A 142 4.70 -5.34 3.63
C TYR A 142 5.61 -6.36 2.92
N ASN A 143 5.26 -7.64 3.01
CA ASN A 143 6.04 -8.72 2.42
C ASN A 143 5.47 -9.06 1.04
N TYR A 144 6.04 -8.45 -0.01
CA TYR A 144 5.58 -8.61 -1.38
C TYR A 144 6.76 -8.62 -2.35
N TYR A 145 6.71 -9.50 -3.34
CA TYR A 145 7.63 -9.52 -4.48
C TYR A 145 6.87 -10.00 -5.71
N ALA A 146 6.84 -9.17 -6.75
CA ALA A 146 6.29 -9.50 -8.05
C ALA A 146 7.36 -9.30 -9.12
N ASP A 147 7.37 -10.17 -10.10
CA ASP A 147 8.33 -10.16 -11.19
C ASP A 147 7.62 -10.61 -12.48
N ALA A 148 7.67 -9.80 -13.52
CA ALA A 148 6.95 -10.02 -14.76
C ALA A 148 7.83 -9.76 -15.98
N TYR A 149 7.71 -10.65 -16.96
CA TYR A 149 8.47 -10.62 -18.20
C TYR A 149 7.53 -10.61 -19.39
N GLY A 150 7.88 -9.83 -20.42
CA GLY A 150 7.16 -9.85 -21.67
C GLY A 150 7.91 -9.17 -22.79
N GLN A 151 7.25 -9.03 -23.93
CA GLN A 151 7.78 -8.30 -25.08
C GLN A 151 6.70 -7.38 -25.62
N THR A 152 7.11 -6.19 -26.07
CA THR A 152 6.25 -5.24 -26.79
C THR A 152 7.05 -4.52 -27.88
N SER A 153 6.36 -4.05 -28.89
CA SER A 153 6.86 -3.07 -29.87
C SER A 153 5.95 -1.85 -29.94
N LEU A 154 5.08 -1.67 -28.93
CA LEU A 154 4.08 -0.60 -28.91
C LEU A 154 4.53 0.62 -28.13
N SER A 155 5.32 0.40 -27.08
CA SER A 155 5.73 1.45 -26.14
C SER A 155 7.02 1.06 -25.41
N SER A 156 7.65 2.04 -24.76
CA SER A 156 8.91 1.89 -24.04
C SER A 156 8.97 2.88 -22.88
N LYS A 157 9.67 2.50 -21.81
CA LYS A 157 9.95 3.39 -20.68
C LYS A 157 10.83 4.57 -21.06
N ALA A 158 11.80 4.35 -21.96
CA ALA A 158 12.67 5.42 -22.45
C ALA A 158 11.89 6.45 -23.27
N ALA A 159 10.92 6.00 -24.09
CA ALA A 159 10.06 6.88 -24.86
C ALA A 159 9.05 7.65 -23.98
N GLU A 160 8.54 7.01 -22.92
CA GLU A 160 7.69 7.68 -21.93
C GLU A 160 8.43 8.84 -21.26
N PHE A 161 9.69 8.65 -20.86
CA PHE A 161 10.51 9.75 -20.31
C PHE A 161 10.78 10.86 -21.32
N ALA A 162 10.99 10.52 -22.61
CA ALA A 162 11.14 11.52 -23.66
C ALA A 162 9.86 12.36 -23.83
N ALA A 163 8.70 11.70 -23.81
CA ALA A 163 7.40 12.37 -23.88
C ALA A 163 7.16 13.26 -22.65
N ALA A 164 7.49 12.79 -21.45
CA ALA A 164 7.37 13.55 -20.21
C ALA A 164 8.31 14.76 -20.15
N ALA A 165 9.47 14.69 -20.79
CA ALA A 165 10.43 15.81 -20.89
C ALA A 165 10.07 16.83 -21.96
N ALA A 166 9.07 16.55 -22.84
CA ALA A 166 8.73 17.43 -23.95
C ALA A 166 8.41 18.88 -23.49
N GLY A 167 9.09 19.83 -24.07
CA GLY A 167 8.94 21.26 -23.72
C GLY A 167 9.89 21.77 -22.62
N LEU A 168 10.63 20.91 -21.93
CA LEU A 168 11.66 21.32 -20.99
C LEU A 168 12.89 21.83 -21.72
N ASP A 169 13.56 22.84 -21.15
CA ASP A 169 14.86 23.29 -21.66
C ASP A 169 15.94 22.29 -21.23
N GLU A 170 16.76 21.85 -22.19
CA GLU A 170 17.82 20.87 -21.96
C GLU A 170 18.78 21.26 -20.83
N SER A 171 19.05 22.56 -20.68
CA SER A 171 19.93 23.08 -19.61
C SER A 171 19.38 22.77 -18.20
N MET A 172 18.08 22.50 -18.08
CA MET A 172 17.43 22.14 -16.82
C MET A 172 17.64 20.66 -16.45
N LEU A 173 18.10 19.84 -17.38
CA LEU A 173 18.29 18.39 -17.18
C LEU A 173 19.75 18.02 -16.94
N VAL A 174 20.69 18.96 -17.14
CA VAL A 174 22.14 18.70 -17.13
C VAL A 174 22.78 19.05 -15.78
N GLY A 175 23.65 18.20 -15.30
CA GLY A 175 24.48 18.43 -14.11
C GLY A 175 23.75 18.23 -12.79
N ASN A 176 24.50 18.35 -11.68
CA ASN A 176 23.95 18.12 -10.35
C ASN A 176 22.93 19.17 -9.91
N SER A 177 23.05 20.41 -10.39
CA SER A 177 22.09 21.48 -10.09
C SER A 177 20.73 21.29 -10.74
N ALA A 178 20.60 20.35 -11.69
CA ALA A 178 19.32 20.02 -12.30
C ALA A 178 18.30 19.53 -11.26
N TYR A 179 18.73 18.82 -10.24
CA TYR A 179 17.87 18.32 -9.16
C TYR A 179 17.28 19.41 -8.26
N ASP A 180 17.73 20.66 -8.36
CA ASP A 180 17.23 21.82 -7.63
C ASP A 180 16.21 22.64 -8.43
N ASN A 181 15.92 22.28 -9.68
CA ASN A 181 15.11 23.07 -10.62
C ASN A 181 13.58 22.83 -10.51
N GLY A 182 13.14 21.95 -9.60
CA GLY A 182 11.73 21.56 -9.49
C GLY A 182 11.23 20.60 -10.59
N ILE A 183 12.12 20.11 -11.43
CA ILE A 183 11.85 19.00 -12.37
C ILE A 183 11.89 17.69 -11.59
N SER A 184 11.03 16.74 -11.99
CA SER A 184 11.02 15.40 -11.38
C SER A 184 12.37 14.69 -11.56
N TRP A 185 12.90 14.14 -10.47
CA TRP A 185 14.24 13.54 -10.45
C TRP A 185 14.38 12.27 -11.28
N ASP A 186 13.30 11.57 -11.55
CA ASP A 186 13.25 10.43 -12.45
C ASP A 186 13.56 10.85 -13.89
N ILE A 187 12.94 11.93 -14.39
CA ILE A 187 13.18 12.50 -15.72
C ILE A 187 14.66 12.93 -15.85
N ILE A 188 15.19 13.64 -14.83
CA ILE A 188 16.59 14.10 -14.82
C ILE A 188 17.54 12.90 -14.86
N SER A 189 17.29 11.88 -14.02
CA SER A 189 18.13 10.69 -13.96
C SER A 189 18.09 9.89 -15.26
N ALA A 190 16.90 9.77 -15.87
CA ALA A 190 16.74 9.11 -17.17
C ALA A 190 17.50 9.86 -18.29
N TYR A 191 17.42 11.20 -18.32
CA TYR A 191 18.18 12.02 -19.26
C TYR A 191 19.70 11.85 -19.06
N GLN A 192 20.18 12.02 -17.85
CA GLN A 192 21.62 11.95 -17.53
C GLN A 192 22.23 10.55 -17.75
N SER A 193 21.41 9.51 -17.71
CA SER A 193 21.85 8.14 -18.07
C SER A 193 21.81 7.87 -19.58
N GLY A 194 21.29 8.79 -20.38
CA GLY A 194 21.16 8.61 -21.83
C GLY A 194 19.99 7.73 -22.26
N MET A 195 18.94 7.57 -21.43
CA MET A 195 17.70 6.86 -21.85
C MET A 195 16.93 7.62 -22.93
N PHE A 196 17.08 8.92 -22.98
CA PHE A 196 16.54 9.78 -24.03
C PHE A 196 17.46 10.98 -24.25
N GLY A 197 17.37 11.60 -25.42
CA GLY A 197 18.18 12.76 -25.79
C GLY A 197 17.39 13.80 -26.56
N SER A 198 17.94 15.01 -26.66
CA SER A 198 17.36 16.08 -27.48
C SER A 198 17.62 15.85 -28.96
N TYR A 199 16.69 16.27 -29.81
CA TYR A 199 16.88 16.28 -31.27
C TYR A 199 16.35 17.58 -31.88
N GLY A 200 16.96 17.97 -33.01
CA GLY A 200 16.58 19.19 -33.72
C GLY A 200 16.95 20.48 -32.98
N LYS A 201 16.04 21.44 -32.95
CA LYS A 201 16.17 22.71 -32.23
C LYS A 201 15.06 22.83 -31.20
N GLY A 202 15.42 23.15 -29.97
CA GLY A 202 14.46 23.39 -28.89
C GLY A 202 14.29 22.21 -27.96
N SER A 203 13.14 22.12 -27.34
CA SER A 203 12.81 21.20 -26.25
C SER A 203 12.13 19.94 -26.78
N ASN A 204 12.65 19.34 -27.83
CA ASN A 204 12.15 18.08 -28.39
C ASN A 204 13.07 16.94 -27.97
N TYR A 205 12.50 15.82 -27.55
CA TYR A 205 13.21 14.67 -27.04
C TYR A 205 12.75 13.39 -27.75
N VAL A 206 13.67 12.42 -27.84
CA VAL A 206 13.43 11.10 -28.40
C VAL A 206 14.07 10.06 -27.48
N GLY A 207 13.33 8.99 -27.19
CA GLY A 207 13.83 7.85 -26.42
C GLY A 207 14.81 7.00 -27.25
N VAL A 208 15.80 6.41 -26.60
CA VAL A 208 16.77 5.52 -27.29
C VAL A 208 16.14 4.26 -27.91
N THR A 209 14.91 4.00 -27.58
CA THR A 209 14.08 2.91 -28.10
C THR A 209 13.15 3.35 -29.22
N GLU A 210 13.22 4.62 -29.64
CA GLU A 210 12.39 5.18 -30.69
C GLU A 210 13.20 5.49 -31.95
N THR A 211 12.49 5.53 -33.06
CA THR A 211 12.93 6.09 -34.31
C THR A 211 11.98 7.21 -34.70
N ILE A 212 12.51 8.25 -35.36
CA ILE A 212 11.73 9.32 -35.97
C ILE A 212 11.83 9.19 -37.50
N ASP A 213 10.81 9.60 -38.23
CA ASP A 213 10.86 9.59 -39.71
C ASP A 213 11.86 10.63 -40.25
N GLU A 214 12.19 10.54 -41.53
CA GLU A 214 13.15 11.45 -42.18
C GLU A 214 12.72 12.93 -42.15
N SER A 215 11.45 13.19 -41.96
CA SER A 215 10.89 14.54 -41.82
C SER A 215 10.85 15.01 -40.35
N GLY A 216 11.09 14.11 -39.37
CA GLY A 216 10.90 14.36 -37.95
C GLY A 216 9.44 14.45 -37.53
N ALA A 217 8.52 13.95 -38.33
CA ALA A 217 7.09 14.15 -38.15
C ALA A 217 6.41 13.14 -37.23
N TRP A 218 6.97 11.96 -37.06
CA TRP A 218 6.42 10.92 -36.19
C TRP A 218 7.47 10.04 -35.54
N HIS A 219 7.13 9.47 -34.37
CA HIS A 219 7.97 8.60 -33.54
C HIS A 219 7.34 7.22 -33.44
N TYR A 220 8.14 6.18 -33.40
CA TYR A 220 7.69 4.80 -33.19
C TYR A 220 8.80 3.90 -32.67
N VAL A 221 8.41 2.79 -32.04
CA VAL A 221 9.32 1.73 -31.60
C VAL A 221 9.57 0.78 -32.77
N PRO A 222 10.79 0.70 -33.34
CA PRO A 222 11.03 0.03 -34.61
C PRO A 222 11.07 -1.49 -34.55
N GLY A 223 11.08 -2.06 -33.35
CA GLY A 223 11.19 -3.51 -33.16
C GLY A 223 10.77 -3.97 -31.76
N PRO A 224 10.80 -5.29 -31.51
CA PRO A 224 10.42 -5.81 -30.21
C PRO A 224 11.46 -5.50 -29.15
N LEU A 225 10.97 -5.02 -28.01
CA LEU A 225 11.69 -4.85 -26.76
C LEU A 225 11.31 -5.97 -25.79
N ALA A 226 12.30 -6.66 -25.23
CA ALA A 226 12.08 -7.54 -24.10
C ALA A 226 12.05 -6.68 -22.83
N GLN A 227 10.97 -6.78 -22.05
CA GLN A 227 10.73 -5.99 -20.87
C GLN A 227 10.61 -6.86 -19.63
N HIS A 228 11.15 -6.38 -18.52
CA HIS A 228 11.14 -7.03 -17.23
C HIS A 228 10.82 -5.99 -16.16
N SER A 229 9.79 -6.23 -15.37
CA SER A 229 9.38 -5.39 -14.25
C SER A 229 9.44 -6.18 -12.96
N ALA A 230 10.18 -5.68 -11.98
CA ALA A 230 10.27 -6.25 -10.65
C ALA A 230 9.83 -5.22 -9.60
N VAL A 231 8.88 -5.60 -8.75
CA VAL A 231 8.37 -4.78 -7.64
C VAL A 231 8.54 -5.52 -6.33
N GLN A 232 9.19 -4.87 -5.38
CA GLN A 232 9.41 -5.40 -4.04
C GLN A 232 8.88 -4.43 -2.99
N LYS A 233 8.14 -4.99 -1.99
CA LYS A 233 7.75 -4.26 -0.78
C LYS A 233 8.26 -5.00 0.44
N TRP A 234 8.67 -4.25 1.47
CA TRP A 234 9.16 -4.83 2.73
C TRP A 234 8.84 -3.93 3.91
N GLY A 235 9.01 -4.47 5.11
CA GLY A 235 8.76 -3.76 6.36
C GLY A 235 7.55 -4.29 7.11
N SER A 236 7.18 -3.60 8.17
CA SER A 236 6.03 -3.94 9.02
C SER A 236 5.55 -2.75 9.82
N LYS A 237 4.30 -2.80 10.24
CA LYS A 237 3.71 -1.85 11.20
C LYS A 237 3.38 -2.59 12.49
N ASN A 238 3.75 -1.98 13.62
CA ASN A 238 3.54 -2.53 14.96
C ASN A 238 2.95 -1.45 15.86
N ASP A 239 2.05 -1.83 16.75
CA ASP A 239 1.46 -0.96 17.75
C ASP A 239 1.96 -1.35 19.13
N VAL A 240 2.61 -0.44 19.83
CA VAL A 240 2.85 -0.56 21.27
C VAL A 240 1.65 0.04 22.00
N ILE A 241 0.96 -0.77 22.79
CA ILE A 241 -0.31 -0.41 23.41
C ILE A 241 -0.16 -0.44 24.93
N VAL A 242 -0.47 0.68 25.56
CA VAL A 242 -0.74 0.77 27.01
C VAL A 242 -2.24 0.63 27.21
N ASN A 243 -2.64 -0.44 27.89
CA ASN A 243 -4.04 -0.77 28.12
C ASN A 243 -4.41 -0.63 29.61
N PHE A 244 -5.61 -0.13 29.84
CA PHE A 244 -6.26 -0.11 31.14
C PHE A 244 -7.68 -0.67 31.03
N GLY A 245 -8.02 -1.66 31.87
CA GLY A 245 -9.31 -2.32 31.89
C GLY A 245 -9.96 -2.31 33.26
N MET A 246 -11.30 -2.33 33.30
CA MET A 246 -12.14 -2.35 34.50
C MET A 246 -13.25 -3.39 34.36
N ASN A 247 -13.41 -4.23 35.39
CA ASN A 247 -14.46 -5.24 35.46
C ASN A 247 -15.52 -4.84 36.49
N PHE A 248 -16.75 -4.69 36.03
CA PHE A 248 -17.91 -4.40 36.87
C PHE A 248 -18.83 -5.63 36.96
N SER A 249 -18.75 -6.32 38.13
CA SER A 249 -19.63 -7.46 38.49
C SER A 249 -19.63 -8.62 37.50
N ASP A 250 -18.56 -8.79 36.68
CA ASP A 250 -18.45 -9.76 35.57
C ASP A 250 -19.55 -9.63 34.51
N LYS A 251 -20.20 -8.47 34.46
CA LYS A 251 -21.27 -8.16 33.50
C LYS A 251 -20.93 -7.06 32.52
N VAL A 252 -20.18 -6.06 32.97
CA VAL A 252 -19.74 -4.94 32.17
C VAL A 252 -18.24 -4.80 32.32
N PHE A 253 -17.57 -4.81 31.19
CA PHE A 253 -16.12 -4.64 31.09
C PHE A 253 -15.86 -3.40 30.27
N PHE A 254 -15.00 -2.53 30.74
CA PHE A 254 -14.61 -1.30 30.07
C PHE A 254 -13.10 -1.27 29.89
N GLY A 255 -12.62 -0.68 28.81
CA GLY A 255 -11.19 -0.56 28.56
C GLY A 255 -10.84 0.66 27.74
N ILE A 256 -9.58 1.11 27.95
CA ILE A 256 -8.96 2.21 27.22
C ILE A 256 -7.57 1.76 26.78
N ASN A 257 -7.20 2.08 25.56
CA ASN A 257 -5.84 1.99 25.03
C ASN A 257 -5.31 3.37 24.68
N VAL A 258 -4.03 3.58 24.94
CA VAL A 258 -3.19 4.55 24.24
C VAL A 258 -2.21 3.74 23.41
N GLY A 259 -2.27 3.91 22.09
CA GLY A 259 -1.43 3.18 21.13
C GLY A 259 -0.37 4.10 20.52
N PHE A 260 0.82 3.55 20.39
CA PHE A 260 1.99 4.17 19.77
C PHE A 260 2.41 3.31 18.56
N PRO A 261 1.75 3.48 17.40
CA PRO A 261 2.13 2.75 16.22
C PRO A 261 3.46 3.26 15.68
N TYR A 262 4.29 2.33 15.19
CA TYR A 262 5.50 2.61 14.44
C TYR A 262 5.62 1.66 13.27
N ALA A 263 6.16 2.13 12.16
CA ALA A 263 6.29 1.34 10.96
C ALA A 263 7.51 1.76 10.15
N THR A 264 8.07 0.80 9.43
CA THR A 264 8.93 1.04 8.27
C THR A 264 8.26 0.40 7.06
N TYR A 265 8.08 1.16 6.00
CA TYR A 265 7.60 0.69 4.71
C TYR A 265 8.67 0.95 3.66
N GLY A 266 9.14 -0.09 3.02
CA GLY A 266 10.06 -0.01 1.90
C GLY A 266 9.39 -0.46 0.61
N TYR A 267 9.69 0.25 -0.46
CA TYR A 267 9.29 -0.05 -1.82
C TYR A 267 10.51 0.04 -2.73
N SER A 268 10.62 -0.86 -3.66
CA SER A 268 11.58 -0.77 -4.76
C SER A 268 10.93 -1.31 -6.01
N GLU A 269 11.04 -0.54 -7.06
CA GLU A 269 10.66 -0.92 -8.41
C GLU A 269 11.89 -0.87 -9.29
N SER A 270 12.07 -1.86 -10.15
CA SER A 270 13.04 -1.81 -11.22
C SER A 270 12.38 -2.26 -12.51
N PHE A 271 12.61 -1.48 -13.55
CA PHE A 271 12.17 -1.78 -14.90
C PHE A 271 13.39 -1.89 -15.80
N TYR A 272 13.46 -2.99 -16.51
CA TYR A 272 14.53 -3.27 -17.46
C TYR A 272 13.93 -3.52 -18.84
N GLU A 273 14.52 -2.94 -19.87
CA GLU A 273 14.16 -3.22 -21.25
C GLU A 273 15.42 -3.42 -22.10
N SER A 274 15.32 -4.29 -23.08
CA SER A 274 16.40 -4.56 -24.02
C SER A 274 15.88 -4.81 -25.42
N SER A 275 16.65 -4.40 -26.41
CA SER A 275 16.36 -4.71 -27.80
C SER A 275 16.50 -6.21 -28.06
N VAL A 276 15.48 -6.82 -28.69
CA VAL A 276 15.61 -8.23 -29.14
C VAL A 276 16.54 -8.33 -30.34
N ASN A 277 16.54 -7.32 -31.19
CA ASN A 277 17.47 -7.18 -32.32
C ASN A 277 18.05 -5.76 -32.31
N PRO A 278 19.29 -5.56 -31.81
CA PRO A 278 19.90 -4.23 -31.71
C PRO A 278 19.97 -3.44 -33.02
N GLU A 279 20.13 -4.11 -34.15
CA GLU A 279 20.24 -3.46 -35.46
C GLU A 279 18.94 -2.68 -35.84
N GLN A 280 17.83 -2.96 -35.18
CA GLN A 280 16.58 -2.22 -35.37
C GLN A 280 16.53 -0.91 -34.58
N PHE A 281 17.47 -0.68 -33.66
CA PHE A 281 17.51 0.49 -32.79
C PHE A 281 18.83 1.28 -32.96
N PRO A 282 19.06 1.86 -34.16
CA PRO A 282 20.25 2.64 -34.43
C PRO A 282 20.18 3.99 -33.70
N ILE A 283 21.29 4.40 -33.11
CA ILE A 283 21.48 5.69 -32.44
C ILE A 283 22.62 6.43 -33.12
N ILE A 284 22.40 7.67 -33.53
CA ILE A 284 23.39 8.52 -34.16
C ILE A 284 23.74 9.65 -33.20
N TYR A 285 25.01 9.64 -32.77
CA TYR A 285 25.56 10.74 -31.96
C TYR A 285 26.28 11.74 -32.86
N ASN A 286 26.02 13.02 -32.65
CA ASN A 286 26.79 14.10 -33.23
C ASN A 286 27.89 14.49 -32.22
N LEU A 287 29.15 14.33 -32.59
CA LEU A 287 30.30 14.71 -31.76
C LEU A 287 30.61 16.21 -31.91
N ASP A 288 31.34 16.79 -30.93
CA ASP A 288 31.70 18.22 -30.91
C ASP A 288 32.55 18.65 -32.11
N ASP A 289 33.27 17.74 -32.74
CA ASP A 289 34.05 17.97 -33.95
C ASP A 289 33.23 17.94 -35.25
N GLY A 290 31.90 17.73 -35.13
CA GLY A 290 30.97 17.63 -36.25
C GLY A 290 30.94 16.26 -36.95
N SER A 291 31.67 15.27 -36.43
CA SER A 291 31.56 13.88 -36.91
C SER A 291 30.34 13.20 -36.30
N GLN A 292 29.88 12.14 -36.98
CA GLN A 292 28.78 11.31 -36.51
C GLN A 292 29.29 9.90 -36.20
N VAL A 293 28.80 9.34 -35.08
CA VAL A 293 29.03 7.95 -34.69
C VAL A 293 27.69 7.24 -34.59
N GLU A 294 27.56 6.12 -35.26
CA GLU A 294 26.42 5.22 -35.19
C GLU A 294 26.72 4.10 -34.20
N THR A 295 25.78 3.87 -33.30
CA THR A 295 25.77 2.74 -32.37
C THR A 295 24.37 2.16 -32.30
N TYR A 296 24.16 1.14 -31.47
CA TYR A 296 22.85 0.48 -31.32
C TYR A 296 22.49 0.39 -29.85
N PHE A 297 21.21 0.62 -29.55
CA PHE A 297 20.67 0.42 -28.21
C PHE A 297 20.64 -1.06 -27.85
N LEU A 298 21.23 -1.42 -26.72
CA LEU A 298 21.23 -2.78 -26.18
C LEU A 298 20.20 -2.94 -25.07
N SER A 299 20.30 -2.11 -24.03
CA SER A 299 19.40 -2.21 -22.88
C SER A 299 19.36 -0.92 -22.06
N SER A 300 18.29 -0.74 -21.32
CA SER A 300 18.18 0.27 -20.28
C SER A 300 17.57 -0.32 -19.02
N SER A 301 17.89 0.26 -17.87
CA SER A 301 17.21 -0.02 -16.62
C SER A 301 16.91 1.26 -15.86
N PHE A 302 15.75 1.30 -15.26
CA PHE A 302 15.32 2.36 -14.37
C PHE A 302 14.85 1.77 -13.06
N SER A 303 15.29 2.31 -11.93
CA SER A 303 14.85 1.86 -10.63
C SER A 303 14.52 3.02 -9.71
N ASN A 304 13.47 2.83 -8.95
CA ASN A 304 13.05 3.69 -7.85
C ASN A 304 13.15 2.91 -6.54
N ARG A 305 13.77 3.51 -5.55
CA ARG A 305 13.80 3.01 -4.18
C ARG A 305 13.24 4.05 -3.23
N TYR A 306 12.33 3.61 -2.39
CA TYR A 306 11.62 4.44 -1.43
C TYR A 306 11.54 3.75 -0.07
N ILE A 307 11.76 4.49 1.01
CA ILE A 307 11.61 4.02 2.38
C ILE A 307 10.86 5.10 3.16
N ALA A 308 9.82 4.71 3.90
CA ALA A 308 9.12 5.57 4.82
C ALA A 308 9.20 5.02 6.24
N ASP A 309 9.74 5.81 7.16
CA ASP A 309 9.73 5.56 8.59
C ASP A 309 8.63 6.38 9.26
N MET A 310 7.83 5.73 10.09
CA MET A 310 6.59 6.29 10.61
C MET A 310 6.46 6.05 12.10
N SER A 311 5.97 7.06 12.81
CA SER A 311 5.56 6.92 14.21
C SER A 311 4.31 7.75 14.48
N GLY A 312 3.48 7.31 15.42
CA GLY A 312 2.22 7.99 15.67
C GLY A 312 1.63 7.73 17.04
N ILE A 313 0.44 8.27 17.25
CA ILE A 313 -0.33 8.08 18.48
C ILE A 313 -1.83 8.01 18.16
N TYR A 314 -2.56 7.16 18.88
CA TYR A 314 -4.02 7.10 18.88
C TYR A 314 -4.57 6.70 20.23
N ALA A 315 -5.87 6.91 20.43
CA ALA A 315 -6.62 6.39 21.55
C ALA A 315 -7.74 5.45 21.08
N LYS A 316 -8.06 4.44 21.89
CA LYS A 316 -9.15 3.51 21.65
C LYS A 316 -9.90 3.22 22.94
N ILE A 317 -11.22 3.24 22.89
CA ILE A 317 -12.07 2.87 24.01
C ILE A 317 -12.94 1.68 23.61
N GLY A 318 -13.30 0.86 24.60
CA GLY A 318 -14.12 -0.31 24.34
C GLY A 318 -14.95 -0.75 25.53
N VAL A 319 -15.99 -1.49 25.22
CA VAL A 319 -16.91 -2.08 26.20
C VAL A 319 -17.26 -3.51 25.78
N ILE A 320 -17.39 -4.39 26.77
CA ILE A 320 -18.00 -5.73 26.63
C ILE A 320 -19.09 -5.85 27.67
N VAL A 321 -20.28 -6.31 27.27
CA VAL A 321 -21.42 -6.52 28.16
C VAL A 321 -21.88 -7.98 28.05
N THR A 322 -22.17 -8.60 29.22
CA THR A 322 -22.76 -9.93 29.30
C THR A 322 -24.17 -9.78 29.88
N PRO A 323 -25.22 -9.56 29.02
CA PRO A 323 -26.56 -9.30 29.47
C PRO A 323 -27.16 -10.47 30.24
N PHE A 324 -26.91 -11.69 29.76
CA PHE A 324 -27.28 -12.95 30.36
C PHE A 324 -26.26 -14.04 30.01
N GLU A 325 -26.34 -15.15 30.68
CA GLU A 325 -25.40 -16.27 30.48
C GLU A 325 -25.39 -16.74 29.01
N GLY A 326 -24.21 -16.87 28.44
CA GLY A 326 -24.00 -17.27 27.07
C GLY A 326 -23.86 -16.12 26.06
N LEU A 327 -24.53 -14.98 26.23
CA LEU A 327 -24.44 -13.86 25.29
C LEU A 327 -23.43 -12.80 25.74
N ARG A 328 -22.55 -12.42 24.83
CA ARG A 328 -21.64 -11.27 24.98
C ARG A 328 -21.79 -10.31 23.80
N LEU A 329 -21.82 -9.03 24.10
CA LEU A 329 -21.86 -7.93 23.13
C LEU A 329 -20.63 -7.07 23.36
N GLY A 330 -19.91 -6.75 22.30
CA GLY A 330 -18.69 -5.93 22.34
C GLY A 330 -18.79 -4.75 21.39
N ALA A 331 -18.25 -3.62 21.79
CA ALA A 331 -18.06 -2.47 20.92
C ALA A 331 -16.74 -1.76 21.27
N ALA A 332 -16.06 -1.23 20.26
CA ALA A 332 -14.88 -0.40 20.45
C ALA A 332 -14.79 0.69 19.36
N ILE A 333 -14.24 1.82 19.73
CA ILE A 333 -14.01 2.96 18.83
C ILE A 333 -12.58 3.44 18.96
N GLN A 334 -11.92 3.69 17.83
CA GLN A 334 -10.57 4.21 17.75
C GLN A 334 -10.59 5.59 17.10
N THR A 335 -9.86 6.53 17.71
CA THR A 335 -9.62 7.84 17.10
C THR A 335 -8.76 7.69 15.85
N PRO A 336 -8.74 8.66 14.95
CA PRO A 336 -7.65 8.80 14.00
C PRO A 336 -6.29 8.67 14.69
N ALA A 337 -5.34 7.99 14.05
CA ALA A 337 -3.95 8.05 14.44
C ALA A 337 -3.28 9.20 13.70
N MET A 338 -2.48 9.98 14.42
CA MET A 338 -1.63 11.02 13.85
C MET A 338 -0.25 10.41 13.67
N TYR A 339 0.18 10.22 12.42
CA TYR A 339 1.52 9.77 12.08
C TYR A 339 2.40 10.95 11.69
N THR A 340 3.64 10.94 12.12
CA THR A 340 4.74 11.67 11.48
C THR A 340 5.49 10.66 10.63
N ILE A 341 5.71 11.00 9.38
CA ILE A 341 6.32 10.17 8.35
C ILE A 341 7.54 10.90 7.82
N THR A 342 8.66 10.19 7.74
CA THR A 342 9.86 10.66 7.05
C THR A 342 10.16 9.68 5.92
N GLU A 343 10.25 10.22 4.72
CA GLU A 343 10.49 9.48 3.50
C GLU A 343 11.91 9.74 2.98
N HIS A 344 12.50 8.68 2.44
CA HIS A 344 13.75 8.72 1.70
C HIS A 344 13.55 8.05 0.35
N TRP A 345 13.99 8.69 -0.73
CA TRP A 345 13.88 8.11 -2.06
C TRP A 345 15.12 8.36 -2.89
N GLN A 346 15.35 7.50 -3.87
CA GLN A 346 16.44 7.63 -4.82
C GLN A 346 16.07 6.94 -6.13
N TYR A 347 16.43 7.57 -7.24
CA TYR A 347 16.33 7.01 -8.58
C TYR A 347 17.68 6.59 -9.12
N SER A 348 17.70 5.52 -9.90
CA SER A 348 18.88 5.04 -10.64
C SER A 348 18.46 4.72 -12.06
N ALA A 349 19.26 5.16 -13.02
CA ALA A 349 19.03 4.87 -14.43
C ALA A 349 20.35 4.43 -15.09
N THR A 350 20.25 3.49 -16.03
CA THR A 350 21.41 2.98 -16.78
C THR A 350 20.99 2.74 -18.23
N THR A 351 21.83 3.08 -19.17
CA THR A 351 21.64 2.78 -20.59
C THR A 351 22.92 2.18 -21.17
N SER A 352 22.78 1.13 -21.96
CA SER A 352 23.89 0.42 -22.60
C SER A 352 23.72 0.40 -24.10
N PHE A 353 24.80 0.70 -24.80
CA PHE A 353 24.89 0.69 -26.25
C PHE A 353 25.94 -0.33 -26.72
N ALA A 354 25.90 -0.66 -28.01
CA ALA A 354 26.87 -1.56 -28.62
C ALA A 354 28.33 -1.01 -28.55
N ASP A 355 28.48 0.30 -28.46
CA ASP A 355 29.72 0.97 -28.13
C ASP A 355 29.65 1.43 -26.65
N ASP A 356 30.49 0.83 -25.80
CA ASP A 356 30.52 1.14 -24.36
C ASP A 356 30.86 2.61 -24.05
N TYR A 357 31.49 3.33 -24.95
CA TYR A 357 31.82 4.74 -24.77
C TYR A 357 30.58 5.62 -24.54
N PHE A 358 29.43 5.25 -25.13
CA PHE A 358 28.17 5.99 -24.99
C PHE A 358 27.26 5.45 -23.88
N SER A 359 27.65 4.35 -23.25
CA SER A 359 26.88 3.78 -22.14
C SER A 359 26.86 4.74 -20.95
N GLY A 360 25.66 4.98 -20.39
CA GLY A 360 25.41 5.96 -19.34
C GLY A 360 24.89 5.35 -18.06
N TYR A 361 25.17 6.05 -16.96
CA TYR A 361 24.66 5.74 -15.63
C TYR A 361 24.41 7.03 -14.85
N ALA A 362 23.26 7.12 -14.20
CA ALA A 362 22.92 8.24 -13.33
C ALA A 362 22.22 7.77 -12.06
N ASN A 363 22.57 8.39 -10.94
CA ASN A 363 21.81 8.31 -9.69
C ASN A 363 21.36 9.69 -9.31
N SER A 364 20.10 9.81 -8.87
CA SER A 364 19.67 11.01 -8.19
C SER A 364 20.38 11.18 -6.84
N PRO A 365 20.44 12.37 -6.27
CA PRO A 365 20.65 12.52 -4.83
C PRO A 365 19.64 11.68 -4.04
N GLU A 366 19.92 11.43 -2.77
CA GLU A 366 18.90 10.90 -1.86
C GLU A 366 17.99 12.04 -1.45
N GLY A 367 16.69 11.93 -1.76
CA GLY A 367 15.66 12.85 -1.33
C GLY A 367 15.15 12.48 0.06
N GLU A 368 14.81 13.49 0.86
CA GLU A 368 14.19 13.32 2.18
C GLU A 368 13.05 14.32 2.33
N TYR A 369 11.91 13.84 2.80
CA TYR A 369 10.78 14.71 3.13
C TYR A 369 9.99 14.18 4.33
N SER A 370 9.54 15.10 5.20
CA SER A 370 8.76 14.77 6.38
C SER A 370 7.41 15.47 6.37
N TYR A 371 6.36 14.73 6.71
CA TYR A 371 4.99 15.22 6.78
C TYR A 371 4.17 14.45 7.82
N ASN A 372 2.94 14.89 8.05
CA ASN A 372 1.98 14.19 8.91
C ASN A 372 0.85 13.57 8.09
N LEU A 373 0.42 12.38 8.52
CA LEU A 373 -0.78 11.72 8.00
C LEU A 373 -1.76 11.46 9.14
N MET A 374 -2.97 11.98 9.01
CA MET A 374 -4.11 11.61 9.84
C MET A 374 -4.83 10.43 9.21
N THR A 375 -4.87 9.29 9.93
CA THR A 375 -5.54 8.06 9.48
C THR A 375 -7.05 8.11 9.76
N PRO A 376 -7.85 7.15 9.23
CA PRO A 376 -9.26 7.02 9.56
C PRO A 376 -9.51 6.72 11.05
N TYR A 377 -10.69 7.09 11.52
CA TYR A 377 -11.27 6.44 12.70
C TYR A 377 -11.83 5.06 12.34
N SER A 378 -11.90 4.16 13.33
CA SER A 378 -12.52 2.85 13.14
C SER A 378 -13.47 2.49 14.30
N ALA A 379 -14.50 1.71 13.98
CA ALA A 379 -15.45 1.19 14.93
C ALA A 379 -15.60 -0.32 14.77
N ASN A 380 -15.53 -1.05 15.88
CA ASN A 380 -15.70 -2.50 15.94
C ASN A 380 -16.93 -2.85 16.75
N PHE A 381 -17.74 -3.76 16.25
CA PHE A 381 -18.92 -4.33 16.91
C PHE A 381 -18.82 -5.86 16.89
N GLY A 382 -19.12 -6.51 17.99
CA GLY A 382 -19.04 -7.96 18.11
C GLY A 382 -20.20 -8.55 18.89
N VAL A 383 -20.60 -9.75 18.47
CA VAL A 383 -21.58 -10.58 19.17
C VAL A 383 -20.97 -11.97 19.32
N ALA A 384 -20.99 -12.50 20.53
CA ALA A 384 -20.52 -13.85 20.77
C ALA A 384 -21.51 -14.64 21.63
N TRP A 385 -21.65 -15.91 21.29
CA TRP A 385 -22.42 -16.87 22.04
C TRP A 385 -21.56 -18.00 22.55
N THR A 386 -21.58 -18.23 23.87
CA THR A 386 -20.86 -19.31 24.52
C THR A 386 -21.79 -20.45 24.87
N PHE A 387 -21.36 -21.67 24.58
CA PHE A 387 -22.07 -22.93 24.88
C PHE A 387 -21.45 -23.57 26.13
N GLY A 388 -21.73 -22.99 27.29
CA GLY A 388 -21.05 -23.34 28.53
C GLY A 388 -19.53 -23.18 28.41
N ASP A 389 -18.79 -24.14 28.94
CA ASP A 389 -17.31 -24.16 28.90
C ASP A 389 -16.74 -24.84 27.65
N ARG A 390 -17.58 -25.33 26.73
CA ARG A 390 -17.13 -26.23 25.66
C ARG A 390 -16.90 -25.54 24.34
N ALA A 391 -17.67 -24.53 24.01
CA ALA A 391 -17.55 -23.88 22.71
C ALA A 391 -18.03 -22.43 22.75
N PHE A 392 -17.63 -21.66 21.77
CA PHE A 392 -18.26 -20.38 21.41
C PHE A 392 -18.19 -20.12 19.91
N VAL A 393 -19.08 -19.23 19.46
CA VAL A 393 -19.06 -18.63 18.13
C VAL A 393 -19.11 -17.12 18.31
N SER A 394 -18.30 -16.40 17.54
CA SER A 394 -18.26 -14.94 17.52
C SER A 394 -18.39 -14.39 16.11
N VAL A 395 -19.09 -13.28 15.96
CA VAL A 395 -19.21 -12.51 14.73
C VAL A 395 -18.83 -11.07 15.04
N ASP A 396 -17.89 -10.54 14.29
CA ASP A 396 -17.39 -9.18 14.43
C ASP A 396 -17.58 -8.41 13.12
N TYR A 397 -17.97 -7.15 13.25
CA TYR A 397 -18.06 -6.19 12.17
C TYR A 397 -17.21 -4.97 12.49
N GLU A 398 -16.34 -4.59 11.55
CA GLU A 398 -15.51 -3.39 11.66
C GLU A 398 -15.81 -2.46 10.49
N LEU A 399 -15.93 -1.18 10.80
CA LEU A 399 -16.12 -0.10 9.85
C LEU A 399 -14.97 0.88 9.98
N THR A 400 -14.37 1.24 8.84
CA THR A 400 -13.28 2.22 8.76
C THR A 400 -13.55 3.18 7.61
N ASP A 401 -13.62 4.49 7.87
CA ASP A 401 -13.91 5.50 6.85
C ASP A 401 -12.61 6.16 6.36
N TYR A 402 -12.11 5.72 5.21
CA TYR A 402 -10.88 6.21 4.62
C TYR A 402 -11.02 7.59 3.96
N SER A 403 -12.23 8.09 3.72
CA SER A 403 -12.45 9.41 3.14
C SER A 403 -12.00 10.57 4.03
N VAL A 404 -11.76 10.29 5.31
CA VAL A 404 -11.32 11.29 6.30
C VAL A 404 -9.80 11.39 6.44
N MET A 405 -9.05 10.56 5.71
CA MET A 405 -7.58 10.66 5.70
C MET A 405 -7.14 12.04 5.22
N ARG A 406 -6.11 12.61 5.88
CA ARG A 406 -5.55 13.91 5.52
C ARG A 406 -4.03 13.90 5.67
N TYR A 407 -3.37 14.38 4.65
CA TYR A 407 -1.98 14.79 4.69
C TYR A 407 -1.85 16.21 5.21
N HIS A 408 -0.83 16.47 5.99
CA HIS A 408 -0.52 17.80 6.53
C HIS A 408 0.98 18.04 6.47
N GLU A 409 1.38 19.26 6.16
CA GLU A 409 2.78 19.63 6.24
C GLU A 409 3.30 19.57 7.68
N LEU A 410 4.57 19.21 7.83
CA LEU A 410 5.27 19.27 9.11
C LEU A 410 5.91 20.67 9.24
N HIS A 411 5.19 21.65 9.80
CA HIS A 411 5.74 23.00 9.98
C HIS A 411 6.08 23.31 11.42
N PRO A 412 7.35 23.57 11.74
CA PRO A 412 7.69 24.27 12.95
C PRO A 412 7.47 25.79 12.74
N GLY A 413 6.24 26.29 12.94
CA GLY A 413 5.97 27.69 13.21
C GLY A 413 5.66 28.63 12.04
N GLY A 414 5.16 28.12 10.91
CA GLY A 414 4.71 28.97 9.78
C GLY A 414 3.19 29.06 9.66
N ALA A 415 2.70 30.21 9.13
CA ALA A 415 1.29 30.30 8.70
C ALA A 415 1.01 29.30 7.57
N PRO A 416 -0.22 28.76 7.42
CA PRO A 416 -0.55 27.85 6.33
C PRO A 416 -0.37 28.60 5.01
N MET A 417 0.75 28.38 4.36
CA MET A 417 0.91 28.68 2.96
C MET A 417 0.22 27.55 2.19
N ASN A 418 -0.26 27.85 1.00
CA ASN A 418 -1.00 27.00 0.07
C ASN A 418 -0.82 25.51 0.38
N ASP A 419 -1.91 24.87 0.81
CA ASP A 419 -1.87 23.45 1.21
C ASP A 419 -1.37 22.61 0.03
N ILE A 420 -0.07 22.24 0.06
CA ILE A 420 0.55 21.42 -1.00
C ILE A 420 -0.10 20.04 -1.13
N PHE A 421 -0.84 19.63 -0.12
CA PHE A 421 -1.59 18.38 -0.10
C PHE A 421 -3.07 18.55 -0.48
N PHE A 422 -3.48 19.70 -1.00
CA PHE A 422 -4.87 19.97 -1.35
C PHE A 422 -5.42 18.90 -2.31
N ASP A 423 -4.74 18.65 -3.43
CA ASP A 423 -5.20 17.74 -4.48
C ASP A 423 -5.28 16.29 -3.98
N VAL A 424 -4.27 15.81 -3.28
CA VAL A 424 -4.28 14.45 -2.70
C VAL A 424 -5.32 14.32 -1.59
N ASN A 425 -5.57 15.36 -0.81
CA ASN A 425 -6.61 15.36 0.22
C ASN A 425 -8.02 15.37 -0.39
N GLU A 426 -8.24 16.08 -1.50
CA GLU A 426 -9.50 16.00 -2.24
C GLU A 426 -9.66 14.64 -2.93
N THR A 427 -8.59 14.07 -3.49
CA THR A 427 -8.60 12.70 -3.99
C THR A 427 -8.98 11.70 -2.88
N ASN A 428 -8.36 11.78 -1.70
CA ASN A 428 -8.72 10.95 -0.55
C ASN A 428 -10.19 11.09 -0.18
N ARG A 429 -10.72 12.31 -0.17
CA ARG A 429 -12.11 12.59 0.20
C ARG A 429 -13.12 11.96 -0.76
N HIS A 430 -12.83 11.97 -2.05
CA HIS A 430 -13.78 11.56 -3.09
C HIS A 430 -13.59 10.12 -3.55
N PHE A 431 -12.35 9.63 -3.65
CA PHE A 431 -12.03 8.30 -4.15
C PHE A 431 -11.75 7.26 -3.07
N ALA A 432 -11.46 7.66 -1.84
CA ALA A 432 -11.49 6.75 -0.70
C ALA A 432 -12.87 6.78 -0.01
N GLY A 433 -13.26 5.67 0.60
CA GLY A 433 -14.57 5.52 1.21
C GLY A 433 -14.56 4.62 2.43
N VAL A 434 -15.74 4.15 2.81
CA VAL A 434 -15.92 3.25 3.94
C VAL A 434 -15.57 1.83 3.56
N ALA A 435 -14.60 1.23 4.28
CA ALA A 435 -14.33 -0.19 4.23
C ALA A 435 -15.11 -0.93 5.31
N HIS A 436 -15.63 -2.09 4.96
CA HIS A 436 -16.38 -3.00 5.82
C HIS A 436 -15.59 -4.30 5.98
N ASN A 437 -15.40 -4.74 7.23
CA ASN A 437 -14.73 -6.00 7.53
C ASN A 437 -15.63 -6.87 8.41
N LEU A 438 -16.08 -8.00 7.88
CA LEU A 438 -16.87 -9.01 8.58
C LEU A 438 -16.00 -10.21 8.93
N ARG A 439 -15.99 -10.62 10.19
CA ARG A 439 -15.21 -11.73 10.71
C ARG A 439 -16.10 -12.68 11.50
N ILE A 440 -15.85 -13.97 11.33
CA ILE A 440 -16.55 -15.03 12.07
C ILE A 440 -15.49 -15.95 12.65
N GLY A 441 -15.62 -16.32 13.92
CA GLY A 441 -14.71 -17.24 14.61
C GLY A 441 -15.44 -18.22 15.49
N ALA A 442 -14.90 -19.43 15.61
CA ALA A 442 -15.40 -20.45 16.50
C ALA A 442 -14.26 -21.16 17.23
N GLU A 443 -14.48 -21.49 18.50
CA GLU A 443 -13.60 -22.32 19.32
C GLU A 443 -14.39 -23.49 19.89
N LEU A 444 -13.82 -24.70 19.77
CA LEU A 444 -14.34 -25.92 20.37
C LEU A 444 -13.28 -26.52 21.30
N ARG A 445 -13.59 -26.63 22.58
CA ARG A 445 -12.76 -27.29 23.57
C ARG A 445 -13.08 -28.78 23.60
N LEU A 446 -12.18 -29.59 23.03
CA LEU A 446 -12.32 -31.05 22.97
C LEU A 446 -12.09 -31.69 24.34
N THR A 447 -11.10 -31.17 25.07
CA THR A 447 -10.77 -31.56 26.45
C THR A 447 -10.42 -30.32 27.26
N PRO A 448 -10.32 -30.37 28.59
CA PRO A 448 -9.87 -29.23 29.39
C PRO A 448 -8.54 -28.63 28.95
N GLY A 449 -7.68 -29.42 28.32
CA GLY A 449 -6.36 -29.01 27.88
C GLY A 449 -6.20 -28.81 26.38
N PHE A 450 -7.22 -29.10 25.54
CA PHE A 450 -7.05 -29.06 24.10
C PHE A 450 -8.26 -28.41 23.39
N SER A 451 -7.99 -27.43 22.52
CA SER A 451 -9.01 -26.67 21.78
C SER A 451 -8.70 -26.65 20.28
N LEU A 452 -9.77 -26.67 19.47
CA LEU A 452 -9.73 -26.40 18.03
C LEU A 452 -10.37 -25.05 17.73
N ARG A 453 -9.87 -24.38 16.72
CA ARG A 453 -10.34 -23.06 16.28
C ARG A 453 -10.42 -22.96 14.78
N ALA A 454 -11.39 -22.20 14.31
CA ALA A 454 -11.53 -21.83 12.90
C ALA A 454 -12.10 -20.41 12.80
N GLY A 455 -11.73 -19.73 11.73
CA GLY A 455 -12.24 -18.39 11.45
C GLY A 455 -12.27 -18.09 9.96
N TYR A 456 -13.11 -17.12 9.62
CA TYR A 456 -13.24 -16.59 8.26
C TYR A 456 -13.47 -15.09 8.31
N GLY A 457 -12.84 -14.37 7.40
CA GLY A 457 -12.97 -12.92 7.27
C GLY A 457 -13.16 -12.47 5.83
N VAL A 458 -13.93 -11.39 5.65
CA VAL A 458 -14.10 -10.70 4.36
C VAL A 458 -14.03 -9.20 4.61
N ALA A 459 -13.11 -8.53 3.90
CA ALA A 459 -12.98 -7.07 3.92
C ALA A 459 -13.20 -6.49 2.52
N THR A 460 -13.96 -5.40 2.42
CA THR A 460 -14.15 -4.66 1.17
C THR A 460 -12.98 -3.71 0.91
N SER A 461 -12.75 -3.35 -0.35
CA SER A 461 -11.86 -2.26 -0.71
C SER A 461 -12.41 -0.92 -0.22
N PRO A 462 -11.56 0.00 0.27
CA PRO A 462 -11.97 1.37 0.54
C PRO A 462 -12.03 2.24 -0.71
N VAL A 463 -11.51 1.78 -1.85
CA VAL A 463 -11.46 2.57 -3.09
C VAL A 463 -12.85 2.64 -3.70
N ARG A 464 -13.28 3.86 -4.03
CA ARG A 464 -14.51 4.13 -4.76
C ARG A 464 -14.21 4.22 -6.25
N HIS A 465 -15.04 3.58 -7.05
CA HIS A 465 -15.03 3.71 -8.50
C HIS A 465 -16.18 4.62 -8.93
N TRP A 466 -15.90 5.57 -9.79
CA TRP A 466 -16.88 6.51 -10.29
C TRP A 466 -17.06 6.32 -11.79
N THR A 467 -18.30 6.47 -12.27
CA THR A 467 -18.61 6.50 -13.69
C THR A 467 -19.37 7.77 -14.01
N ASN A 468 -19.13 8.31 -15.20
CA ASN A 468 -19.90 9.44 -15.73
C ASN A 468 -21.32 8.99 -16.18
N ASN A 469 -22.13 9.94 -16.62
CA ASN A 469 -23.50 9.67 -17.10
C ASN A 469 -23.54 8.79 -18.37
N MET A 470 -22.42 8.60 -19.05
CA MET A 470 -22.28 7.75 -20.24
C MET A 470 -21.81 6.34 -19.86
N GLY A 471 -21.41 6.13 -18.61
CA GLY A 471 -20.93 4.85 -18.09
C GLY A 471 -19.42 4.65 -18.20
N ASP A 472 -18.66 5.70 -18.57
CA ASP A 472 -17.21 5.65 -18.61
C ASP A 472 -16.64 5.84 -17.20
N ASP A 473 -15.54 5.17 -16.89
CA ASP A 473 -14.83 5.33 -15.63
C ASP A 473 -14.23 6.75 -15.53
N VAL A 474 -14.34 7.35 -14.37
CA VAL A 474 -13.77 8.66 -14.04
C VAL A 474 -12.57 8.45 -13.12
N THR A 475 -11.41 8.85 -13.56
CA THR A 475 -10.18 8.81 -12.76
C THR A 475 -10.09 9.99 -11.79
N ALA A 476 -9.15 9.92 -10.84
CA ALA A 476 -8.89 11.04 -9.93
C ALA A 476 -8.38 12.27 -10.68
N ASP A 477 -7.58 12.05 -11.72
CA ASP A 477 -7.01 13.13 -12.54
C ASP A 477 -8.10 13.83 -13.36
N ASP A 478 -9.02 13.06 -13.98
CA ASP A 478 -10.21 13.62 -14.66
C ASP A 478 -11.05 14.46 -13.69
N PHE A 479 -11.26 13.95 -12.48
CA PHE A 479 -12.02 14.65 -11.45
C PHE A 479 -11.36 15.97 -11.05
N LEU A 480 -10.06 15.98 -10.80
CA LEU A 480 -9.32 17.18 -10.42
C LEU A 480 -9.24 18.21 -11.56
N ALA A 481 -9.06 17.75 -12.81
CA ALA A 481 -9.05 18.61 -13.98
C ALA A 481 -10.40 19.30 -14.23
N GLU A 482 -11.51 18.61 -13.92
CA GLU A 482 -12.87 19.14 -14.06
C GLU A 482 -13.34 19.90 -12.79
N TYR A 483 -12.64 19.78 -11.67
CA TYR A 483 -13.05 20.35 -10.38
C TYR A 483 -13.09 21.87 -10.38
N GLU A 484 -12.21 22.54 -11.11
CA GLU A 484 -12.26 23.99 -11.31
C GLU A 484 -13.46 24.40 -12.18
N ASP A 485 -13.80 23.63 -13.22
CA ASP A 485 -14.98 23.83 -14.06
C ASP A 485 -16.28 23.35 -13.39
N TYR A 486 -16.18 22.44 -12.43
CA TYR A 486 -17.32 21.83 -11.73
C TYR A 486 -18.14 22.84 -10.94
N TYR A 487 -17.51 23.75 -10.22
CA TYR A 487 -18.21 24.85 -9.54
C TYR A 487 -18.91 25.80 -10.52
N LEU A 488 -18.49 25.80 -11.78
CA LEU A 488 -18.99 26.71 -12.81
C LEU A 488 -20.06 26.07 -13.70
N SER A 489 -20.07 24.72 -13.86
CA SER A 489 -20.92 24.02 -14.84
C SER A 489 -22.09 23.22 -14.29
N GLY A 490 -22.16 23.00 -12.99
CA GLY A 490 -23.26 22.24 -12.36
C GLY A 490 -23.29 20.77 -12.77
N LEU A 491 -22.16 20.15 -13.04
CA LEU A 491 -22.01 18.73 -13.38
C LEU A 491 -22.70 17.83 -12.35
N LYS A 492 -23.56 16.95 -12.83
CA LYS A 492 -24.27 15.97 -11.99
C LYS A 492 -23.49 14.66 -11.98
N TYR A 493 -22.98 14.30 -10.85
CA TYR A 493 -22.35 13.01 -10.58
C TYR A 493 -23.36 12.02 -10.04
N LEU A 494 -23.33 10.77 -10.23
CA LEU A 494 -22.36 9.71 -10.29
C LEU A 494 -22.85 8.54 -9.47
N VAL A 495 -22.85 7.42 -10.05
CA VAL A 495 -23.22 6.20 -9.36
C VAL A 495 -21.96 5.61 -8.74
N ASP A 496 -21.91 5.53 -7.39
CA ASP A 496 -20.93 4.73 -6.65
C ASP A 496 -21.12 3.27 -7.10
N SER A 497 -20.28 2.82 -8.04
CA SER A 497 -20.23 1.41 -8.41
C SER A 497 -19.43 0.67 -7.35
N ARG A 498 -20.09 0.16 -6.32
CA ARG A 498 -19.44 -0.73 -5.35
C ARG A 498 -19.04 -2.02 -6.05
N TYR A 499 -17.80 -2.09 -6.48
CA TYR A 499 -17.24 -3.29 -7.06
C TYR A 499 -17.20 -4.41 -6.02
N TYR A 500 -18.13 -5.35 -6.14
CA TYR A 500 -18.19 -6.55 -5.30
C TYR A 500 -17.03 -7.54 -5.53
N GLY A 501 -16.15 -7.28 -6.52
CA GLY A 501 -14.99 -8.10 -6.85
C GLY A 501 -13.78 -7.87 -5.94
N ASP A 502 -13.57 -6.65 -5.45
CA ASP A 502 -12.38 -6.23 -4.73
C ASP A 502 -12.47 -6.54 -3.22
N ARG A 503 -12.46 -7.83 -2.90
CA ARG A 503 -12.56 -8.30 -1.51
C ARG A 503 -11.33 -9.07 -1.09
N THR A 504 -10.73 -8.64 0.01
CA THR A 504 -9.77 -9.46 0.73
C THR A 504 -10.53 -10.53 1.53
N ARG A 505 -10.08 -11.78 1.42
CA ARG A 505 -10.67 -12.92 2.13
C ARG A 505 -9.61 -13.58 2.99
N SER A 506 -9.95 -13.97 4.20
CA SER A 506 -9.07 -14.71 5.10
C SER A 506 -9.73 -15.98 5.60
N LEU A 507 -8.97 -17.07 5.66
CA LEU A 507 -9.36 -18.34 6.24
C LEU A 507 -8.33 -18.70 7.29
N SER A 508 -8.77 -19.06 8.49
CA SER A 508 -7.87 -19.35 9.60
C SER A 508 -8.25 -20.63 10.34
N PHE A 509 -7.22 -21.30 10.88
CA PHE A 509 -7.32 -22.50 11.68
C PHE A 509 -6.30 -22.47 12.81
N GLY A 510 -6.59 -23.20 13.89
CA GLY A 510 -5.62 -23.32 14.97
C GLY A 510 -5.98 -24.38 15.99
N VAL A 511 -4.95 -24.71 16.76
CA VAL A 511 -5.04 -25.63 17.88
C VAL A 511 -4.47 -24.98 19.12
N GLY A 512 -5.03 -25.28 20.28
CA GLY A 512 -4.57 -24.74 21.55
C GLY A 512 -4.35 -25.85 22.57
N PHE A 513 -3.28 -25.70 23.33
CA PHE A 513 -2.95 -26.53 24.47
C PHE A 513 -2.88 -25.68 25.74
N SER A 514 -3.53 -26.11 26.79
CA SER A 514 -3.43 -25.51 28.12
C SER A 514 -3.09 -26.60 29.15
N SER A 515 -1.98 -26.43 29.83
CA SER A 515 -1.59 -27.34 30.92
C SER A 515 -2.57 -27.18 32.10
N ARG A 516 -2.51 -28.12 33.05
CA ARG A 516 -3.22 -27.98 34.32
C ARG A 516 -2.59 -26.91 35.25
N GLY A 517 -1.43 -26.41 34.89
CA GLY A 517 -0.70 -25.33 35.57
C GLY A 517 -0.80 -24.00 34.78
N SER A 518 0.26 -23.23 34.86
CA SER A 518 0.32 -21.85 34.28
C SER A 518 0.57 -21.81 32.78
N PHE A 519 1.11 -22.85 32.17
CA PHE A 519 1.60 -22.85 30.80
C PHE A 519 0.48 -23.10 29.78
N PHE A 520 0.50 -22.37 28.68
CA PHE A 520 -0.30 -22.66 27.50
C PHE A 520 0.50 -22.41 26.21
N ALA A 521 0.09 -23.05 25.14
CA ALA A 521 0.63 -22.85 23.79
C ALA A 521 -0.49 -22.97 22.77
N ASP A 522 -0.48 -22.08 21.77
CA ASP A 522 -1.43 -22.06 20.66
C ASP A 522 -0.67 -22.00 19.34
N LEU A 523 -1.10 -22.79 18.37
CA LEU A 523 -0.63 -22.72 16.99
C LEU A 523 -1.78 -22.27 16.11
N GLY A 524 -1.55 -21.27 15.26
CA GLY A 524 -2.53 -20.73 14.33
C GLY A 524 -1.93 -20.53 12.95
N ALA A 525 -2.76 -20.70 11.92
CA ALA A 525 -2.43 -20.43 10.53
C ALA A 525 -3.56 -19.63 9.88
N VAL A 526 -3.20 -18.62 9.10
CA VAL A 526 -4.11 -17.76 8.36
C VAL A 526 -3.66 -17.70 6.92
N LEU A 527 -4.57 -17.95 5.99
CA LEU A 527 -4.42 -17.67 4.56
C LEU A 527 -5.24 -16.44 4.22
N THR A 528 -4.59 -15.38 3.78
CA THR A 528 -5.23 -14.18 3.22
C THR A 528 -5.08 -14.18 1.71
N SER A 529 -6.18 -13.99 0.99
CA SER A 529 -6.20 -13.81 -0.46
C SER A 529 -6.63 -12.36 -0.74
N TYR A 530 -5.78 -11.64 -1.43
CA TYR A 530 -6.04 -10.26 -1.85
C TYR A 530 -6.75 -10.25 -3.21
N PRO A 531 -7.48 -9.17 -3.56
CA PRO A 531 -8.01 -9.00 -4.90
C PRO A 531 -6.89 -8.94 -5.94
N ASP A 532 -7.21 -9.36 -7.15
CA ASP A 532 -6.33 -9.19 -8.30
C ASP A 532 -6.09 -7.69 -8.52
N SER A 533 -4.86 -7.32 -8.85
CA SER A 533 -4.51 -5.93 -9.15
C SER A 533 -3.77 -5.84 -10.47
N VAL A 534 -4.08 -4.81 -11.26
CA VAL A 534 -3.35 -4.51 -12.48
C VAL A 534 -2.48 -3.28 -12.23
N PHE A 535 -1.25 -3.37 -12.67
CA PHE A 535 -0.25 -2.33 -12.48
C PHE A 535 0.40 -2.01 -13.82
N MET A 536 0.75 -0.73 -14.05
CA MET A 536 1.47 -0.24 -15.21
C MET A 536 2.90 0.13 -14.81
N PRO A 537 3.93 -0.40 -15.48
CA PRO A 537 5.32 -0.06 -15.14
C PRO A 537 5.74 1.34 -15.61
N TYR A 538 4.95 1.98 -16.45
CA TYR A 538 5.07 3.38 -16.86
C TYR A 538 3.72 3.87 -17.38
N TYR A 539 3.59 5.19 -17.63
CA TYR A 539 2.34 5.78 -18.10
C TYR A 539 2.16 5.56 -19.60
N ASP A 540 0.90 5.57 -20.05
CA ASP A 540 0.59 5.70 -21.46
C ASP A 540 1.05 7.09 -21.94
N TYR A 541 1.58 7.20 -23.15
CA TYR A 541 2.05 8.46 -23.72
C TYR A 541 1.60 8.58 -25.17
N ASP A 542 1.61 9.79 -25.72
CA ASP A 542 1.32 10.00 -27.12
C ASP A 542 2.58 9.76 -27.96
N ASN A 543 2.42 8.91 -28.95
CA ASN A 543 3.33 8.76 -30.08
C ASN A 543 2.71 9.41 -31.32
N PHE A 544 3.36 9.39 -32.46
CA PHE A 544 2.83 10.01 -33.68
C PHE A 544 2.77 8.99 -34.84
N ASP A 545 1.68 9.02 -35.63
CA ASP A 545 1.58 8.23 -36.82
C ASP A 545 2.33 8.88 -38.01
N ALA A 546 2.35 8.19 -39.17
CA ALA A 546 3.03 8.67 -40.37
C ALA A 546 2.46 9.99 -40.92
N GLU A 547 1.24 10.34 -40.55
CA GLU A 547 0.57 11.58 -40.88
C GLU A 547 0.80 12.69 -39.85
N GLY A 548 1.53 12.39 -38.73
CA GLY A 548 1.82 13.33 -37.66
C GLY A 548 0.68 13.53 -36.67
N ASN A 549 -0.32 12.64 -36.65
CA ASN A 549 -1.36 12.67 -35.63
C ASN A 549 -0.92 11.92 -34.37
N PRO A 550 -1.30 12.40 -33.16
CA PRO A 550 -0.97 11.68 -31.93
C PRO A 550 -1.70 10.33 -31.89
N VAL A 551 -0.95 9.28 -31.57
CA VAL A 551 -1.41 7.92 -31.35
C VAL A 551 -1.00 7.52 -29.92
N ASN A 552 -1.95 7.07 -29.11
CA ASN A 552 -1.65 6.64 -27.76
C ASN A 552 -0.77 5.38 -27.78
N ALA A 553 0.41 5.49 -27.19
CA ALA A 553 1.34 4.39 -26.96
C ALA A 553 1.03 3.75 -25.61
N ALA A 554 0.27 2.66 -25.64
CA ALA A 554 -0.18 2.00 -24.43
C ALA A 554 0.98 1.30 -23.70
N SER A 555 1.14 1.59 -22.42
CA SER A 555 2.02 0.87 -21.51
C SER A 555 1.57 -0.58 -21.36
N PRO A 556 2.48 -1.53 -21.12
CA PRO A 556 2.09 -2.87 -20.76
C PRO A 556 1.33 -2.89 -19.43
N ARG A 557 0.54 -3.92 -19.24
CA ARG A 557 -0.21 -4.18 -18.01
C ARG A 557 0.31 -5.46 -17.34
N ILE A 558 0.44 -5.40 -16.03
CA ILE A 558 0.89 -6.54 -15.22
C ILE A 558 -0.21 -6.90 -14.25
N LEU A 559 -0.80 -8.09 -14.42
CA LEU A 559 -1.80 -8.64 -13.51
C LEU A 559 -1.09 -9.35 -12.37
N ASN A 560 -1.35 -8.91 -11.14
CA ASN A 560 -0.82 -9.52 -9.92
C ASN A 560 -1.91 -10.23 -9.12
N ARG A 561 -1.64 -11.47 -8.72
CA ARG A 561 -2.45 -12.29 -7.82
C ARG A 561 -1.66 -12.60 -6.58
N SER A 562 -2.09 -12.12 -5.42
CA SER A 562 -1.32 -12.26 -4.19
C SER A 562 -2.06 -13.02 -3.11
N LYS A 563 -1.32 -13.89 -2.40
CA LYS A 563 -1.77 -14.65 -1.23
C LYS A 563 -0.72 -14.53 -0.14
N LEU A 564 -1.16 -14.48 1.10
CA LEU A 564 -0.28 -14.38 2.26
C LEU A 564 -0.65 -15.46 3.27
N TRP A 565 0.31 -16.33 3.57
CA TRP A 565 0.23 -17.27 4.67
C TRP A 565 0.92 -16.71 5.91
N ASN A 566 0.25 -16.77 7.05
CA ASN A 566 0.82 -16.44 8.34
C ASN A 566 0.63 -17.61 9.28
N VAL A 567 1.73 -18.16 9.80
CA VAL A 567 1.73 -19.22 10.81
C VAL A 567 2.38 -18.67 12.06
N ALA A 568 1.69 -18.78 13.20
CA ALA A 568 2.14 -18.23 14.46
C ALA A 568 2.02 -19.26 15.57
N LEU A 569 3.03 -19.26 16.46
CA LEU A 569 3.08 -20.05 17.69
C LEU A 569 3.06 -19.11 18.89
N THR A 570 1.99 -19.11 19.65
CA THR A 570 1.93 -18.40 20.93
C THR A 570 2.37 -19.29 22.06
N ILE A 571 3.27 -18.78 22.90
CA ILE A 571 3.68 -19.39 24.14
C ILE A 571 3.34 -18.41 25.26
N GLY A 572 2.69 -18.89 26.32
CA GLY A 572 2.28 -18.01 27.41
C GLY A 572 2.21 -18.68 28.76
N TRP A 573 2.29 -17.84 29.78
CA TRP A 573 2.16 -18.21 31.19
C TRP A 573 1.10 -17.37 31.86
N ARG A 574 0.29 -18.02 32.69
CA ARG A 574 -0.74 -17.42 33.56
C ARG A 574 -0.34 -17.65 35.01
N PHE A 575 -0.48 -16.61 35.86
CA PHE A 575 -0.09 -16.68 37.27
C PHE A 575 -0.91 -15.71 38.13
#